data_2be5ceb71583b982b64d659657af96e6
#
_entry.id   2be5ceb71583b982b64d659657af96e6
#
_cell.length_a   1.000
_cell.length_b   1.000
_cell.length_c   1.000
_cell.angle_alpha   90.00
_cell.angle_beta   90.00
_cell.angle_gamma   90.00
#
_symmetry.space_group_name_H-M   'P 1'
#
loop_
_entity.id
_entity.type
_entity.pdbx_description
1 polymer ?
#
loop_
_entity_poly.entity_id
_entity_poly.type
_entity_poly.pdbx_seq_one_letter_code
_entity_poly.pdbx_strand_id
1 'polypeptide(L)'
;PGTTVASALSQHPNATTLKANPSYYEEIFDQVLCGLEHCGANVEPIGLGFAYLDITGLSSLRGSKLLSYLVNSIPSYLRPQIGLGLNKFTAYIATVTDTLLDLQKPDDLSHYLSPLSVNFLPIEKESKKRLHSFGLQTLGQITSVGIGPMQAYFGRKGRFFWELSMGIDQRPLLARRQKVT
;
A
#
# COMPACT_ATOMS: atom_id res chain seq x y z
N PRO A 1 -2.64 -6.03 17.39
CA PRO A 1 -1.26 -5.53 17.38
C PRO A 1 -1.05 -4.54 18.53
N GLY A 2 0.12 -4.62 19.22
CA GLY A 2 0.44 -3.75 20.36
C GLY A 2 0.06 -4.27 21.73
N THR A 3 -0.61 -5.42 21.84
CA THR A 3 -0.90 -6.09 23.12
C THR A 3 0.33 -6.88 23.58
N THR A 4 0.67 -6.82 24.86
CA THR A 4 1.77 -7.63 25.42
C THR A 4 1.39 -9.11 25.42
N VAL A 5 2.40 -10.00 25.35
CA VAL A 5 2.18 -11.46 25.39
C VAL A 5 1.44 -11.85 26.66
N ALA A 6 1.80 -11.28 27.81
CA ALA A 6 1.14 -11.54 29.08
C ALA A 6 -0.36 -11.18 29.05
N SER A 7 -0.71 -10.01 28.48
CA SER A 7 -2.12 -9.59 28.33
C SER A 7 -2.88 -10.47 27.33
N ALA A 8 -2.25 -10.89 26.24
CA ALA A 8 -2.86 -11.79 25.27
C ALA A 8 -3.16 -13.17 25.89
N LEU A 9 -2.22 -13.74 26.66
CA LEU A 9 -2.39 -15.01 27.34
C LEU A 9 -3.43 -14.94 28.47
N SER A 10 -3.56 -13.80 29.17
CA SER A 10 -4.62 -13.64 30.19
C SER A 10 -6.02 -13.60 29.57
N GLN A 11 -6.16 -13.06 28.35
CA GLN A 11 -7.44 -13.06 27.63
C GLN A 11 -7.73 -14.39 26.92
N HIS A 12 -6.68 -15.09 26.49
CA HIS A 12 -6.77 -16.35 25.77
C HIS A 12 -5.79 -17.38 26.35
N PRO A 13 -6.12 -18.04 27.47
CA PRO A 13 -5.21 -18.95 28.18
C PRO A 13 -4.71 -20.14 27.34
N ASN A 14 -5.47 -20.53 26.33
CA ASN A 14 -5.14 -21.63 25.42
C ASN A 14 -4.35 -21.18 24.17
N ALA A 15 -3.94 -19.90 24.08
CA ALA A 15 -3.17 -19.42 22.96
C ALA A 15 -1.75 -19.97 23.00
N THR A 16 -1.26 -20.46 21.85
CA THR A 16 0.13 -20.90 21.70
C THR A 16 0.99 -19.74 21.25
N THR A 17 2.08 -19.49 21.94
CA THR A 17 3.07 -18.49 21.53
C THR A 17 4.17 -19.16 20.69
N LEU A 18 4.43 -18.60 19.52
CA LEU A 18 5.50 -19.03 18.65
C LEU A 18 6.62 -17.97 18.62
N LYS A 19 7.86 -18.40 18.68
CA LYS A 19 9.00 -17.51 18.51
C LYS A 19 9.09 -17.10 17.04
N ALA A 20 9.08 -15.79 16.78
CA ALA A 20 9.28 -15.27 15.43
C ALA A 20 10.68 -15.65 14.91
N ASN A 21 10.76 -15.99 13.63
CA ASN A 21 12.02 -16.22 12.93
C ASN A 21 12.16 -15.19 11.77
N PRO A 22 12.66 -13.97 12.04
CA PRO A 22 12.75 -12.92 11.04
C PRO A 22 13.53 -13.34 9.79
N SER A 23 14.65 -14.01 9.95
CA SER A 23 15.49 -14.43 8.81
C SER A 23 14.75 -15.38 7.87
N TYR A 24 13.96 -16.31 8.42
CA TYR A 24 13.11 -17.19 7.61
C TYR A 24 12.04 -16.41 6.85
N TYR A 25 11.42 -15.40 7.47
CA TYR A 25 10.41 -14.58 6.79
C TYR A 25 11.03 -13.72 5.67
N GLU A 26 12.24 -13.19 5.90
CA GLU A 26 13.00 -12.45 4.90
C GLU A 26 13.37 -13.33 3.70
N GLU A 27 13.79 -14.58 3.95
CA GLU A 27 14.11 -15.55 2.89
C GLU A 27 12.86 -15.87 2.04
N ILE A 28 11.74 -16.20 2.67
CA ILE A 28 10.48 -16.45 1.96
C ILE A 28 10.05 -15.22 1.17
N PHE A 29 10.17 -14.03 1.75
CA PHE A 29 9.82 -12.81 1.05
C PHE A 29 10.75 -12.55 -0.15
N ASP A 30 12.05 -12.82 -0.03
CA ASP A 30 13.00 -12.71 -1.15
C ASP A 30 12.64 -13.68 -2.28
N GLN A 31 12.22 -14.92 -1.98
CA GLN A 31 11.71 -15.87 -2.97
C GLN A 31 10.48 -15.33 -3.71
N VAL A 32 9.53 -14.70 -2.99
CA VAL A 32 8.36 -14.05 -3.60
C VAL A 32 8.79 -12.95 -4.55
N LEU A 33 9.70 -12.07 -4.11
CA LEU A 33 10.19 -10.97 -4.95
C LEU A 33 10.90 -11.49 -6.21
N CYS A 34 11.73 -12.52 -6.09
CA CYS A 34 12.36 -13.18 -7.23
C CYS A 34 11.33 -13.77 -8.21
N GLY A 35 10.31 -14.45 -7.71
CA GLY A 35 9.23 -15.00 -8.54
C GLY A 35 8.51 -13.91 -9.34
N LEU A 36 8.21 -12.78 -8.72
CA LEU A 36 7.57 -11.63 -9.37
C LEU A 36 8.48 -10.99 -10.43
N GLU A 37 9.78 -10.89 -10.17
CA GLU A 37 10.77 -10.38 -11.15
C GLU A 37 10.89 -11.30 -12.37
N HIS A 38 10.86 -12.63 -12.16
CA HIS A 38 10.87 -13.60 -13.27
C HIS A 38 9.63 -13.49 -14.16
N CYS A 39 8.53 -12.95 -13.64
CA CYS A 39 7.35 -12.62 -14.44
C CYS A 39 7.54 -11.39 -15.33
N GLY A 40 8.66 -10.67 -15.22
CA GLY A 40 8.95 -9.45 -15.98
C GLY A 40 8.43 -8.18 -15.33
N ALA A 41 8.04 -8.20 -14.05
CA ALA A 41 7.68 -7.01 -13.30
C ALA A 41 8.93 -6.34 -12.70
N ASN A 42 8.96 -5.01 -12.68
CA ASN A 42 9.90 -4.28 -11.84
C ASN A 42 9.36 -4.22 -10.41
N VAL A 43 10.15 -4.65 -9.44
CA VAL A 43 9.69 -4.84 -8.06
C VAL A 43 10.40 -3.87 -7.10
N GLU A 44 9.63 -3.14 -6.30
CA GLU A 44 10.11 -2.28 -5.21
C GLU A 44 9.59 -2.81 -3.87
N PRO A 45 10.43 -3.48 -3.06
CA PRO A 45 10.06 -3.86 -1.70
C PRO A 45 10.00 -2.62 -0.80
N ILE A 46 8.92 -2.50 -0.01
CA ILE A 46 8.75 -1.40 0.96
C ILE A 46 9.03 -1.89 2.37
N GLY A 47 8.87 -3.16 2.61
CA GLY A 47 9.10 -3.82 3.88
C GLY A 47 8.70 -5.29 3.77
N LEU A 48 8.93 -6.04 4.84
CA LEU A 48 8.60 -7.46 4.86
C LEU A 48 7.10 -7.70 4.56
N GLY A 49 6.84 -8.45 3.50
CA GLY A 49 5.48 -8.79 3.05
C GLY A 49 4.78 -7.71 2.22
N PHE A 50 5.46 -6.61 1.86
CA PHE A 50 4.86 -5.56 1.04
C PHE A 50 5.80 -5.08 -0.07
N ALA A 51 5.30 -5.05 -1.31
CA ALA A 51 6.04 -4.56 -2.46
C ALA A 51 5.10 -3.85 -3.46
N TYR A 52 5.65 -2.88 -4.18
CA TYR A 52 5.04 -2.35 -5.40
C TYR A 52 5.62 -3.03 -6.62
N LEU A 53 4.78 -3.17 -7.64
CA LEU A 53 5.16 -3.74 -8.93
C LEU A 53 4.81 -2.76 -10.05
N ASP A 54 5.77 -2.51 -10.93
CA ASP A 54 5.49 -1.91 -12.22
C ASP A 54 5.24 -3.04 -13.23
N ILE A 55 4.03 -3.07 -13.73
CA ILE A 55 3.51 -4.09 -14.64
C ILE A 55 3.42 -3.60 -16.09
N THR A 56 4.01 -2.45 -16.42
CA THR A 56 3.98 -1.90 -17.79
C THR A 56 4.55 -2.88 -18.82
N GLY A 57 5.56 -3.66 -18.44
CA GLY A 57 6.11 -4.75 -19.26
C GLY A 57 5.15 -5.93 -19.49
N LEU A 58 4.10 -6.06 -18.70
CA LEU A 58 3.09 -7.12 -18.78
C LEU A 58 1.79 -6.68 -19.50
N SER A 59 1.87 -5.67 -20.34
CA SER A 59 0.73 -5.02 -21.01
C SER A 59 -0.14 -5.94 -21.87
N SER A 60 0.38 -7.12 -22.28
CA SER A 60 -0.38 -8.17 -22.96
C SER A 60 -1.37 -8.91 -22.06
N LEU A 61 -1.18 -8.86 -20.76
CA LEU A 61 -2.05 -9.47 -19.74
C LEU A 61 -2.93 -8.40 -19.09
N ARG A 62 -4.23 -8.66 -18.95
CA ARG A 62 -5.19 -7.73 -18.33
C ARG A 62 -6.16 -8.44 -17.41
N GLY A 63 -6.68 -7.70 -16.43
CA GLY A 63 -7.70 -8.17 -15.51
C GLY A 63 -7.32 -9.46 -14.78
N SER A 64 -8.22 -10.42 -14.75
CA SER A 64 -8.04 -11.69 -14.03
C SER A 64 -6.84 -12.52 -14.52
N LYS A 65 -6.48 -12.43 -15.81
CA LYS A 65 -5.32 -13.15 -16.36
C LYS A 65 -4.01 -12.63 -15.79
N LEU A 66 -3.87 -11.30 -15.66
CA LEU A 66 -2.70 -10.68 -15.03
C LEU A 66 -2.62 -11.07 -13.55
N LEU A 67 -3.72 -10.98 -12.82
CA LEU A 67 -3.76 -11.36 -11.40
C LEU A 67 -3.39 -12.84 -11.20
N SER A 68 -3.98 -13.74 -11.98
CA SER A 68 -3.65 -15.17 -11.92
C SER A 68 -2.18 -15.43 -12.24
N TYR A 69 -1.62 -14.72 -13.22
CA TYR A 69 -0.21 -14.84 -13.59
C TYR A 69 0.72 -14.44 -12.43
N LEU A 70 0.44 -13.30 -11.79
CA LEU A 70 1.21 -12.83 -10.64
C LEU A 70 1.05 -13.74 -9.42
N VAL A 71 -0.17 -14.17 -9.10
CA VAL A 71 -0.43 -15.09 -7.97
C VAL A 71 0.29 -16.42 -8.15
N ASN A 72 0.30 -16.97 -9.37
CA ASN A 72 0.97 -18.25 -9.66
C ASN A 72 2.50 -18.19 -9.53
N SER A 73 3.10 -16.98 -9.51
CA SER A 73 4.54 -16.80 -9.25
C SER A 73 4.90 -16.77 -7.77
N ILE A 74 3.89 -16.76 -6.89
CA ILE A 74 4.04 -16.71 -5.44
C ILE A 74 3.79 -18.11 -4.88
N PRO A 75 4.53 -18.55 -3.83
CA PRO A 75 4.28 -19.84 -3.19
C PRO A 75 2.82 -20.03 -2.79
N SER A 76 2.21 -21.16 -3.15
CA SER A 76 0.75 -21.42 -3.03
C SER A 76 0.21 -21.42 -1.59
N TYR A 77 1.09 -21.56 -0.59
CA TYR A 77 0.71 -21.45 0.82
C TYR A 77 0.58 -20.01 1.31
N LEU A 78 1.02 -19.03 0.53
CA LEU A 78 0.81 -17.61 0.79
C LEU A 78 -0.49 -17.14 0.11
N ARG A 79 -1.17 -16.21 0.75
CA ARG A 79 -2.40 -15.60 0.22
C ARG A 79 -2.17 -14.10 0.04
N PRO A 80 -1.59 -13.67 -1.09
CA PRO A 80 -1.33 -12.27 -1.31
C PRO A 80 -2.63 -11.49 -1.55
N GLN A 81 -2.69 -10.27 -1.02
CA GLN A 81 -3.68 -9.28 -1.44
C GLN A 81 -3.04 -8.41 -2.53
N ILE A 82 -3.71 -8.25 -3.65
CA ILE A 82 -3.19 -7.52 -4.81
C ILE A 82 -4.18 -6.41 -5.15
N GLY A 83 -3.68 -5.17 -5.18
CA GLY A 83 -4.43 -4.01 -5.66
C GLY A 83 -3.79 -3.45 -6.93
N LEU A 84 -4.61 -3.11 -7.91
CA LEU A 84 -4.19 -2.43 -9.12
C LEU A 84 -4.52 -0.94 -9.02
N GLY A 85 -3.65 -0.07 -9.50
CA GLY A 85 -3.87 1.37 -9.49
C GLY A 85 -2.97 2.09 -10.49
N LEU A 86 -3.29 3.34 -10.78
CA LEU A 86 -2.53 4.18 -11.72
C LEU A 86 -1.17 4.62 -11.15
N ASN A 87 -1.02 4.57 -9.83
CA ASN A 87 0.19 4.93 -9.11
C ASN A 87 0.27 4.17 -7.78
N LYS A 88 1.37 4.35 -7.03
CA LYS A 88 1.61 3.65 -5.77
C LYS A 88 0.49 3.83 -4.74
N PHE A 89 -0.01 5.06 -4.59
CA PHE A 89 -1.04 5.34 -3.60
C PHE A 89 -2.37 4.67 -3.95
N THR A 90 -2.81 4.78 -5.20
CA THR A 90 -4.06 4.17 -5.65
C THR A 90 -3.99 2.64 -5.64
N ALA A 91 -2.84 2.04 -5.99
CA ALA A 91 -2.63 0.60 -5.86
C ALA A 91 -2.66 0.15 -4.39
N TYR A 92 -2.04 0.91 -3.48
CA TYR A 92 -2.11 0.65 -2.04
C TYR A 92 -3.56 0.70 -1.53
N ILE A 93 -4.31 1.74 -1.88
CA ILE A 93 -5.72 1.86 -1.50
C ILE A 93 -6.52 0.66 -2.00
N ALA A 94 -6.35 0.28 -3.28
CA ALA A 94 -7.04 -0.88 -3.85
C ALA A 94 -6.73 -2.17 -3.09
N THR A 95 -5.48 -2.35 -2.63
CA THR A 95 -5.08 -3.50 -1.81
C THR A 95 -5.79 -3.53 -0.45
N VAL A 96 -5.79 -2.40 0.28
CA VAL A 96 -6.32 -2.35 1.65
C VAL A 96 -7.84 -2.28 1.74
N THR A 97 -8.50 -1.91 0.65
CA THR A 97 -9.98 -1.87 0.55
C THR A 97 -10.56 -3.05 -0.21
N ASP A 98 -9.69 -3.98 -0.65
CA ASP A 98 -10.07 -5.16 -1.46
C ASP A 98 -10.93 -4.79 -2.68
N THR A 99 -10.57 -3.67 -3.31
CA THR A 99 -11.30 -3.13 -4.45
C THR A 99 -10.42 -3.17 -5.69
N LEU A 100 -10.86 -3.88 -6.71
CA LEU A 100 -10.25 -3.78 -8.04
C LEU A 100 -10.69 -2.44 -8.65
N LEU A 101 -9.84 -1.45 -8.51
CA LEU A 101 -10.09 -0.12 -9.06
C LEU A 101 -9.78 -0.13 -10.56
N ASP A 102 -10.79 -0.33 -11.39
CA ASP A 102 -10.71 -0.01 -12.82
C ASP A 102 -10.92 1.50 -13.01
N LEU A 103 -9.96 2.27 -12.51
CA LEU A 103 -10.02 3.73 -12.47
C LEU A 103 -9.49 4.29 -13.79
N GLN A 104 -10.28 4.18 -14.83
CA GLN A 104 -9.96 4.81 -16.12
C GLN A 104 -10.32 6.31 -16.17
N LYS A 105 -11.10 6.80 -15.16
CA LYS A 105 -11.55 8.20 -15.12
C LYS A 105 -11.12 8.88 -13.82
N PRO A 106 -10.50 10.08 -13.90
CA PRO A 106 -10.09 10.84 -12.72
C PRO A 106 -11.23 11.18 -11.76
N ASP A 107 -12.42 11.45 -12.30
CA ASP A 107 -13.60 11.81 -11.48
C ASP A 107 -14.07 10.65 -10.62
N ASP A 108 -14.04 9.42 -11.15
CA ASP A 108 -14.38 8.21 -10.41
C ASP A 108 -13.40 7.98 -9.25
N LEU A 109 -12.11 8.28 -9.47
CA LEU A 109 -11.07 8.17 -8.46
C LEU A 109 -11.28 9.15 -7.31
N SER A 110 -11.55 10.43 -7.61
CA SER A 110 -11.78 11.45 -6.59
C SER A 110 -13.02 11.12 -5.75
N HIS A 111 -14.10 10.67 -6.39
CA HIS A 111 -15.33 10.25 -5.69
C HIS A 111 -15.07 9.05 -4.77
N TYR A 112 -14.29 8.06 -5.25
CA TYR A 112 -13.93 6.88 -4.48
C TYR A 112 -13.04 7.21 -3.28
N LEU A 113 -12.03 8.08 -3.46
CA LEU A 113 -11.09 8.44 -2.40
C LEU A 113 -11.72 9.33 -1.33
N SER A 114 -12.67 10.18 -1.71
CA SER A 114 -13.26 11.21 -0.84
C SER A 114 -13.74 10.70 0.54
N PRO A 115 -14.48 9.57 0.67
CA PRO A 115 -14.96 9.08 1.96
C PRO A 115 -13.88 8.36 2.79
N LEU A 116 -12.72 8.06 2.20
CA LEU A 116 -11.69 7.26 2.87
C LEU A 116 -11.01 8.07 3.98
N SER A 117 -10.68 7.37 5.06
CA SER A 117 -10.00 7.97 6.22
C SER A 117 -8.60 8.47 5.87
N VAL A 118 -8.20 9.61 6.47
CA VAL A 118 -6.83 10.12 6.42
C VAL A 118 -5.80 9.14 6.97
N ASN A 119 -6.23 8.13 7.71
CA ASN A 119 -5.36 7.06 8.21
C ASN A 119 -4.75 6.20 7.10
N PHE A 120 -5.35 6.18 5.92
CA PHE A 120 -4.79 5.51 4.74
C PHE A 120 -3.64 6.27 4.09
N LEU A 121 -3.44 7.55 4.40
CA LEU A 121 -2.28 8.27 3.88
C LEU A 121 -0.97 7.63 4.37
N PRO A 122 0.01 7.38 3.47
CA PRO A 122 1.31 6.83 3.82
C PRO A 122 2.23 7.92 4.40
N ILE A 123 1.80 8.49 5.52
CA ILE A 123 2.46 9.59 6.22
C ILE A 123 2.71 9.26 7.68
N GLU A 124 3.57 10.03 8.32
CA GLU A 124 3.95 9.86 9.72
C GLU A 124 2.74 9.94 10.66
N LYS A 125 2.75 9.17 11.73
CA LYS A 125 1.68 9.15 12.75
C LYS A 125 1.37 10.54 13.31
N GLU A 126 2.41 11.37 13.50
CA GLU A 126 2.25 12.72 14.03
C GLU A 126 1.51 13.64 13.05
N SER A 127 1.79 13.51 11.75
CA SER A 127 1.04 14.23 10.71
C SER A 127 -0.44 13.81 10.68
N LYS A 128 -0.73 12.51 10.87
CA LYS A 128 -2.13 12.03 10.99
C LYS A 128 -2.84 12.62 12.20
N LYS A 129 -2.20 12.64 13.37
CA LYS A 129 -2.76 13.27 14.57
C LYS A 129 -3.07 14.76 14.36
N ARG A 130 -2.15 15.48 13.69
CA ARG A 130 -2.37 16.90 13.38
C ARG A 130 -3.54 17.10 12.40
N LEU A 131 -3.68 16.27 11.37
CA LEU A 131 -4.86 16.30 10.49
C LEU A 131 -6.14 16.11 11.30
N HIS A 132 -6.18 15.11 12.19
CA HIS A 132 -7.32 14.89 13.07
C HIS A 132 -7.60 16.07 14.00
N SER A 133 -6.58 16.73 14.56
CA SER A 133 -6.77 17.91 15.43
C SER A 133 -7.34 19.13 14.69
N PHE A 134 -7.14 19.20 13.36
CA PHE A 134 -7.80 20.18 12.49
C PHE A 134 -9.20 19.75 12.01
N GLY A 135 -9.73 18.62 12.53
CA GLY A 135 -11.03 18.08 12.12
C GLY A 135 -11.03 17.36 10.78
N LEU A 136 -9.85 17.14 10.17
CA LEU A 136 -9.73 16.46 8.89
C LEU A 136 -9.68 14.94 9.13
N GLN A 137 -10.80 14.27 8.84
CA GLN A 137 -10.99 12.83 9.06
C GLN A 137 -10.91 12.04 7.77
N THR A 138 -11.28 12.66 6.63
CA THR A 138 -11.34 12.01 5.32
C THR A 138 -10.48 12.71 4.28
N LEU A 139 -10.13 11.98 3.22
CA LEU A 139 -9.37 12.53 2.09
C LEU A 139 -10.16 13.66 1.39
N GLY A 140 -11.48 13.50 1.28
CA GLY A 140 -12.35 14.54 0.71
C GLY A 140 -12.33 15.86 1.50
N GLN A 141 -12.18 15.79 2.83
CA GLN A 141 -12.04 17.00 3.63
C GLN A 141 -10.70 17.70 3.35
N ILE A 142 -9.61 16.94 3.15
CA ILE A 142 -8.32 17.53 2.76
C ILE A 142 -8.42 18.22 1.39
N THR A 143 -9.08 17.57 0.42
CA THR A 143 -9.24 18.18 -0.91
C THR A 143 -10.09 19.45 -0.87
N SER A 144 -11.14 19.45 -0.04
CA SER A 144 -12.04 20.62 0.13
C SER A 144 -11.35 21.83 0.77
N VAL A 145 -10.40 21.59 1.69
CA VAL A 145 -9.58 22.67 2.29
C VAL A 145 -8.71 23.35 1.23
N GLY A 146 -8.26 22.61 0.25
CA GLY A 146 -7.43 23.10 -0.84
C GLY A 146 -5.94 23.14 -0.53
N ILE A 147 -5.14 23.28 -1.59
CA ILE A 147 -3.67 23.18 -1.51
C ILE A 147 -3.03 24.33 -0.70
N GLY A 148 -3.57 25.56 -0.83
CA GLY A 148 -3.02 26.75 -0.16
C GLY A 148 -2.99 26.62 1.36
N PRO A 149 -4.14 26.44 2.03
CA PRO A 149 -4.17 26.20 3.48
C PRO A 149 -3.38 24.97 3.91
N MET A 150 -3.43 23.88 3.15
CA MET A 150 -2.65 22.70 3.47
C MET A 150 -1.15 23.00 3.47
N GLN A 151 -0.64 23.77 2.51
CA GLN A 151 0.75 24.20 2.49
C GLN A 151 1.09 25.17 3.63
N ALA A 152 0.18 26.08 3.99
CA ALA A 152 0.38 27.00 5.09
C ALA A 152 0.58 26.28 6.43
N TYR A 153 -0.20 25.21 6.71
CA TYR A 153 -0.14 24.49 7.97
C TYR A 153 0.91 23.35 8.01
N PHE A 154 1.20 22.71 6.88
CA PHE A 154 2.07 21.52 6.81
C PHE A 154 3.29 21.74 5.91
N GLY A 155 3.49 22.93 5.33
CA GLY A 155 4.59 23.21 4.42
C GLY A 155 4.54 22.33 3.16
N ARG A 156 5.71 21.87 2.70
CA ARG A 156 5.80 20.97 1.52
C ARG A 156 5.01 19.66 1.71
N LYS A 157 4.92 19.15 2.94
CA LYS A 157 4.15 17.95 3.26
C LYS A 157 2.66 18.17 3.00
N GLY A 158 2.13 19.38 3.23
CA GLY A 158 0.73 19.69 2.99
C GLY A 158 0.32 19.56 1.52
N ARG A 159 1.19 20.02 0.61
CA ARG A 159 0.99 19.79 -0.82
C ARG A 159 0.91 18.28 -1.15
N PHE A 160 1.84 17.52 -0.63
CA PHE A 160 1.89 16.07 -0.83
C PHE A 160 0.63 15.36 -0.29
N PHE A 161 0.13 15.77 0.90
CA PHE A 161 -1.10 15.21 1.46
C PHE A 161 -2.31 15.51 0.58
N TRP A 162 -2.38 16.75 0.07
CA TRP A 162 -3.45 17.18 -0.82
C TRP A 162 -3.40 16.43 -2.16
N GLU A 163 -2.22 16.30 -2.77
CA GLU A 163 -2.03 15.57 -4.02
C GLU A 163 -2.44 14.10 -3.87
N LEU A 164 -1.99 13.40 -2.81
CA LEU A 164 -2.43 12.04 -2.53
C LEU A 164 -3.94 11.94 -2.36
N SER A 165 -4.56 12.90 -1.65
CA SER A 165 -6.02 12.91 -1.45
C SER A 165 -6.80 13.10 -2.75
N MET A 166 -6.18 13.70 -3.78
CA MET A 166 -6.67 13.79 -5.15
C MET A 166 -6.34 12.54 -6.00
N GLY A 167 -5.65 11.55 -5.42
CA GLY A 167 -5.17 10.37 -6.16
C GLY A 167 -3.91 10.62 -7.00
N ILE A 168 -3.22 11.73 -6.77
CA ILE A 168 -1.99 12.10 -7.48
C ILE A 168 -0.80 11.66 -6.64
N ASP A 169 -0.02 10.69 -7.16
CA ASP A 169 1.23 10.23 -6.55
C ASP A 169 2.30 10.14 -7.63
N GLN A 170 3.24 11.09 -7.60
CA GLN A 170 4.31 11.19 -8.59
C GLN A 170 5.58 10.44 -8.17
N ARG A 171 5.55 9.69 -7.07
CA ARG A 171 6.72 8.93 -6.63
C ARG A 171 7.03 7.83 -7.63
N PRO A 172 8.25 7.81 -8.22
CA PRO A 172 8.63 6.75 -9.14
C PRO A 172 8.75 5.42 -8.42
N LEU A 173 8.62 4.32 -9.16
CA LEU A 173 8.98 3.01 -8.65
C LEU A 173 10.50 2.88 -8.63
N LEU A 174 11.04 2.49 -7.49
CA LEU A 174 12.48 2.27 -7.28
C LEU A 174 12.74 0.75 -7.26
N ALA A 175 12.87 0.17 -8.46
CA ALA A 175 13.10 -1.26 -8.59
C ALA A 175 14.35 -1.69 -7.83
N ARG A 176 14.28 -2.80 -7.10
CA ARG A 176 15.46 -3.40 -6.50
C ARG A 176 16.40 -3.91 -7.60
N ARG A 177 17.70 -3.86 -7.34
CA ARG A 177 18.68 -4.51 -8.24
C ARG A 177 18.54 -6.03 -8.07
N GLN A 178 18.33 -6.73 -9.18
CA GLN A 178 18.36 -8.20 -9.18
C GLN A 178 19.69 -8.67 -8.63
N LYS A 179 19.66 -9.59 -7.68
CA LYS A 179 20.86 -10.34 -7.31
C LYS A 179 21.16 -11.26 -8.50
N VAL A 180 22.18 -10.91 -9.29
CA VAL A 180 22.72 -11.82 -10.31
C VAL A 180 23.30 -12.99 -9.54
N THR A 181 22.69 -14.14 -9.66
CA THR A 181 23.18 -15.42 -9.12
C THR A 181 24.09 -16.05 -10.15
#